data_da12cf6f5402d8e32b225c5b3501f2e9
#
_entry.id   da12cf6f5402d8e32b225c5b3501f2e9
#
_cell.length_a   1.000
_cell.length_b   1.000
_cell.length_c   1.000
_cell.angle_alpha   90.00
_cell.angle_beta   90.00
_cell.angle_gamma   90.00
#
_symmetry.space_group_name_H-M   'P 1'
#
loop_
_entity.id
_entity.type
_entity.pdbx_description
1 polymer ?
#
loop_
_entity_poly.entity_id
_entity_poly.type
_entity_poly.pdbx_seq_one_letter_code
_entity_poly.pdbx_strand_id
1 'polypeptide(L)'
;MKEIQNPILRGFHPDPSIVRVGRDYYIATSTFEWWPGVRIHHSRDLIHWRLIGYPLTRISQLDLRGVGPSQGIWAPCLTWNDGTFYLVYTVVKAFYCNMYDTENYLVTAQDI
;
A
#
# COMPACT_ATOMS: atom_id res chain seq x y z
N MET A 1 14.99 14.57 22.73
CA MET A 1 13.85 14.14 21.89
C MET A 1 14.39 13.80 20.52
N LYS A 2 14.05 12.66 19.94
CA LYS A 2 14.45 12.37 18.55
C LYS A 2 13.49 13.11 17.63
N GLU A 3 14.01 13.91 16.71
CA GLU A 3 13.21 14.63 15.73
C GLU A 3 13.01 13.78 14.48
N ILE A 4 11.78 13.79 13.94
CA ILE A 4 11.46 13.19 12.65
C ILE A 4 11.71 14.24 11.59
N GLN A 5 12.59 13.95 10.63
CA GLN A 5 12.85 14.82 9.49
C GLN A 5 12.14 14.30 8.25
N ASN A 6 11.36 15.16 7.63
CA ASN A 6 10.71 14.85 6.35
C ASN A 6 11.63 15.13 5.16
N PRO A 7 11.52 14.37 4.06
CA PRO A 7 10.63 13.22 3.89
C PRO A 7 11.18 11.96 4.59
N ILE A 8 10.33 11.25 5.33
CA ILE A 8 10.70 9.96 5.96
C ILE A 8 10.93 8.84 4.95
N LEU A 9 10.27 8.92 3.79
CA LEU A 9 10.48 8.06 2.64
C LEU A 9 10.80 8.95 1.43
N ARG A 10 12.00 8.83 0.89
CA ARG A 10 12.42 9.59 -0.29
C ARG A 10 11.97 8.90 -1.58
N GLY A 11 11.51 9.67 -2.56
CA GLY A 11 11.06 9.19 -3.85
C GLY A 11 9.54 9.11 -3.96
N PHE A 12 9.05 8.18 -4.80
CA PHE A 12 7.63 8.05 -5.12
C PHE A 12 6.94 7.09 -4.14
N HIS A 13 6.25 7.66 -3.15
CA HIS A 13 5.51 6.93 -2.11
C HIS A 13 4.15 7.60 -1.87
N PRO A 14 3.23 7.56 -2.85
CA PRO A 14 1.94 8.23 -2.76
C PRO A 14 0.95 7.50 -1.85
N ASP A 15 -0.05 8.25 -1.38
CA ASP A 15 -1.21 7.76 -0.63
C ASP A 15 -0.82 6.90 0.59
N PRO A 16 0.05 7.39 1.50
CA PRO A 16 0.51 6.57 2.60
C PRO A 16 -0.60 6.29 3.62
N SER A 17 -0.73 5.03 3.98
CA SER A 17 -1.55 4.56 5.11
C SER A 17 -0.64 3.97 6.16
N ILE A 18 -0.75 4.42 7.41
CA ILE A 18 0.09 3.96 8.52
C ILE A 18 -0.72 3.21 9.56
N VAL A 19 -0.15 2.10 10.05
CA VAL A 19 -0.69 1.35 11.18
C VAL A 19 0.41 1.03 12.19
N ARG A 20 0.04 1.01 13.48
CA ARG A 20 0.92 0.59 14.57
C ARG A 20 0.45 -0.73 15.16
N VAL A 21 1.38 -1.67 15.33
CA VAL A 21 1.15 -2.96 16.00
C VAL A 21 2.21 -3.14 17.09
N GLY A 22 1.83 -2.95 18.33
CA GLY A 22 2.77 -2.99 19.43
C GLY A 22 3.86 -1.91 19.31
N ARG A 23 5.10 -2.32 19.02
CA ARG A 23 6.27 -1.45 18.83
C ARG A 23 6.61 -1.23 17.36
N ASP A 24 5.90 -1.87 16.46
CA ASP A 24 6.17 -1.86 15.03
C ASP A 24 5.20 -0.91 14.31
N TYR A 25 5.71 -0.16 13.34
CA TYR A 25 4.95 0.75 12.48
C TYR A 25 5.09 0.28 11.04
N TYR A 26 4.00 0.28 10.32
CA TYR A 26 3.94 -0.12 8.92
C TYR A 26 3.31 1.00 8.09
N ILE A 27 3.90 1.29 6.93
CA ILE A 27 3.33 2.20 5.93
C ILE A 27 3.08 1.42 4.66
N ALA A 28 1.83 1.45 4.18
CA ALA A 28 1.44 0.99 2.87
C ALA A 28 1.33 2.18 1.91
N THR A 29 1.83 2.04 0.68
CA THR A 29 1.75 3.09 -0.35
C THR A 29 1.26 2.53 -1.68
N SER A 30 0.64 3.40 -2.49
CA SER A 30 0.19 3.07 -3.84
C SER A 30 1.36 2.70 -4.75
N THR A 31 1.09 1.78 -5.67
CA THR A 31 2.06 1.37 -6.70
C THR A 31 1.53 1.57 -8.12
N PHE A 32 0.32 2.06 -8.28
CA PHE A 32 -0.33 2.28 -9.56
C PHE A 32 -0.26 1.06 -10.48
N GLU A 33 0.21 1.24 -11.72
CA GLU A 33 0.41 0.17 -12.72
C GLU A 33 1.63 -0.73 -12.46
N TRP A 34 2.41 -0.43 -11.41
CA TRP A 34 3.66 -1.14 -11.14
C TRP A 34 3.44 -2.43 -10.35
N TRP A 35 4.04 -3.49 -10.81
CA TRP A 35 4.03 -4.82 -10.19
C TRP A 35 5.35 -5.07 -9.40
N PRO A 36 5.31 -5.73 -8.21
CA PRO A 36 4.16 -6.19 -7.43
C PRO A 36 3.41 -5.05 -6.73
N GLY A 37 2.14 -5.32 -6.34
CA GLY A 37 1.25 -4.29 -5.83
C GLY A 37 1.36 -4.02 -4.36
N VAL A 38 1.16 -2.77 -4.00
CA VAL A 38 1.30 -2.14 -2.70
C VAL A 38 2.70 -2.32 -2.12
N ARG A 39 3.30 -1.25 -1.68
CA ARG A 39 4.63 -1.25 -1.07
C ARG A 39 4.50 -1.11 0.43
N ILE A 40 5.09 -2.03 1.20
CA ILE A 40 5.05 -1.98 2.67
C ILE A 40 6.43 -1.62 3.21
N HIS A 41 6.50 -0.55 4.00
CA HIS A 41 7.66 -0.16 4.77
C HIS A 41 7.41 -0.38 6.26
N HIS A 42 8.45 -0.71 6.98
CA HIS A 42 8.44 -0.96 8.42
C HIS A 42 9.44 -0.07 9.16
N SER A 43 9.04 0.36 10.36
CA SER A 43 9.89 1.08 11.31
C SER A 43 9.56 0.71 12.75
N ARG A 44 10.51 0.90 13.65
CA ARG A 44 10.32 0.82 15.12
C ARG A 44 10.48 2.16 15.84
N ASP A 45 10.84 3.19 15.11
CA ASP A 45 11.15 4.51 15.70
C ASP A 45 10.58 5.69 14.91
N LEU A 46 9.84 5.41 13.80
CA LEU A 46 9.28 6.41 12.88
C LEU A 46 10.33 7.24 12.11
N ILE A 47 11.61 6.96 12.31
CA ILE A 47 12.74 7.66 11.67
C ILE A 47 13.38 6.78 10.62
N HIS A 48 13.70 5.53 10.98
CA HIS A 48 14.38 4.58 10.12
C HIS A 48 13.35 3.61 9.52
N TRP A 49 13.09 3.78 8.24
CA TRP A 49 12.14 2.97 7.47
C TRP A 49 12.86 2.03 6.52
N ARG A 50 12.42 0.80 6.45
CA ARG A 50 12.92 -0.19 5.48
C ARG A 50 11.76 -0.79 4.70
N LEU A 51 11.95 -1.00 3.41
CA LEU A 51 11.03 -1.78 2.60
C LEU A 51 11.07 -3.24 3.07
N ILE A 52 9.92 -3.81 3.39
CA ILE A 52 9.82 -5.22 3.82
C ILE A 52 9.16 -6.11 2.77
N GLY A 53 8.39 -5.55 1.85
CA GLY A 53 7.83 -6.34 0.76
C GLY A 53 6.65 -5.70 0.06
N TYR A 54 6.03 -6.54 -0.75
CA TYR A 54 4.85 -6.24 -1.56
C TYR A 54 3.84 -7.37 -1.35
N PRO A 55 2.68 -7.12 -0.71
CA PRO A 55 1.72 -8.18 -0.38
C PRO A 55 0.96 -8.74 -1.59
N LEU A 56 0.83 -7.97 -2.68
CA LEU A 56 0.03 -8.37 -3.84
C LEU A 56 0.95 -8.91 -4.94
N THR A 57 1.25 -10.20 -4.89
CA THR A 57 2.20 -10.89 -5.78
C THR A 57 1.58 -11.95 -6.68
N ARG A 58 0.26 -12.10 -6.64
CA ARG A 58 -0.47 -13.11 -7.43
C ARG A 58 -1.54 -12.45 -8.29
N ILE A 59 -1.74 -12.94 -9.51
CA ILE A 59 -2.80 -12.45 -10.42
C ILE A 59 -4.20 -12.55 -9.77
N SER A 60 -4.43 -13.57 -8.95
CA SER A 60 -5.69 -13.71 -8.20
C SER A 60 -5.94 -12.62 -7.15
N GLN A 61 -4.89 -11.89 -6.75
CA GLN A 61 -4.99 -10.75 -5.84
C GLN A 61 -5.00 -9.43 -6.63
N LEU A 62 -4.24 -9.36 -7.73
CA LEU A 62 -4.02 -8.16 -8.50
C LEU A 62 -3.73 -8.50 -9.96
N ASP A 63 -4.67 -8.20 -10.84
CA ASP A 63 -4.48 -8.32 -12.28
C ASP A 63 -4.32 -6.92 -12.90
N LEU A 64 -3.10 -6.58 -13.28
CA LEU A 64 -2.77 -5.30 -13.92
C LEU A 64 -2.67 -5.39 -15.44
N ARG A 65 -3.09 -6.50 -16.05
CA ARG A 65 -3.08 -6.63 -17.51
C ARG A 65 -4.04 -5.63 -18.14
N GLY A 66 -3.58 -4.87 -19.12
CA GLY A 66 -4.36 -3.84 -19.80
C GLY A 66 -4.53 -2.53 -19.02
N VAL A 67 -3.94 -2.42 -17.84
CA VAL A 67 -3.95 -1.19 -17.03
C VAL A 67 -2.97 -0.18 -17.65
N GLY A 68 -3.43 1.04 -17.85
CA GLY A 68 -2.64 2.13 -18.41
C GLY A 68 -1.87 2.95 -17.36
N PRO A 69 -1.11 3.95 -17.83
CA PRO A 69 -0.35 4.84 -16.94
C PRO A 69 -1.24 5.51 -15.90
N SER A 70 -0.77 5.56 -14.66
CA SER A 70 -1.47 6.14 -13.50
C SER A 70 -2.77 5.45 -13.09
N GLN A 71 -3.09 4.33 -13.68
CA GLN A 71 -4.16 3.41 -13.26
C GLN A 71 -3.62 2.37 -12.26
N GLY A 72 -4.37 1.30 -12.00
CA GLY A 72 -3.96 0.23 -11.11
C GLY A 72 -4.23 0.54 -9.64
N ILE A 73 -3.24 0.31 -8.77
CA ILE A 73 -3.40 0.44 -7.31
C ILE A 73 -3.45 1.89 -6.87
N TRP A 74 -4.58 2.29 -6.28
CA TRP A 74 -4.77 3.59 -5.64
C TRP A 74 -5.06 3.43 -4.15
N ALA A 75 -4.50 4.33 -3.35
CA ALA A 75 -4.80 4.60 -1.95
C ALA A 75 -5.08 3.36 -1.08
N PRO A 76 -4.10 2.47 -0.90
CA PRO A 76 -4.26 1.32 -0.01
C PRO A 76 -4.47 1.77 1.43
N CYS A 77 -5.35 1.07 2.16
CA CYS A 77 -5.55 1.27 3.58
C CYS A 77 -5.16 -0.01 4.34
N LEU A 78 -4.11 0.09 5.14
CA LEU A 78 -3.62 -1.00 5.98
C LEU A 78 -4.12 -0.79 7.40
N THR A 79 -4.80 -1.79 7.96
CA THR A 79 -5.25 -1.82 9.34
C THR A 79 -4.86 -3.13 10.00
N TRP A 80 -4.91 -3.16 11.35
CA TRP A 80 -4.66 -4.36 12.13
C TRP A 80 -5.70 -4.48 13.24
N ASN A 81 -6.20 -5.68 13.44
CA ASN A 81 -7.11 -6.00 14.52
C ASN A 81 -6.98 -7.47 14.90
N ASP A 82 -6.85 -7.73 16.18
CA ASP A 82 -6.86 -9.07 16.79
C ASP A 82 -6.01 -10.11 16.05
N GLY A 83 -4.72 -9.77 15.85
CA GLY A 83 -3.75 -10.68 15.21
C GLY A 83 -3.81 -10.73 13.69
N THR A 84 -4.66 -9.91 13.05
CA THR A 84 -4.85 -9.95 11.60
C THR A 84 -4.63 -8.57 10.98
N PHE A 85 -3.83 -8.51 9.94
CA PHE A 85 -3.73 -7.36 9.05
C PHE A 85 -4.82 -7.42 7.99
N TYR A 86 -5.42 -6.28 7.71
CA TYR A 86 -6.41 -6.07 6.67
C TYR A 86 -5.88 -5.01 5.72
N LEU A 87 -5.75 -5.33 4.45
CA LEU A 87 -5.36 -4.40 3.41
C LEU A 87 -6.51 -4.23 2.43
N VAL A 88 -7.14 -3.06 2.47
CA VAL A 88 -8.11 -2.62 1.44
C VAL A 88 -7.37 -1.83 0.40
N TYR A 89 -7.64 -2.06 -0.87
CA TYR A 89 -7.04 -1.33 -1.98
C TYR A 89 -8.03 -1.22 -3.15
N THR A 90 -7.88 -0.16 -3.93
CA THR A 90 -8.66 0.09 -5.13
C THR A 90 -7.82 -0.25 -6.36
N VAL A 91 -8.39 -0.98 -7.31
CA VAL A 91 -7.82 -1.15 -8.65
C VAL A 91 -8.60 -0.27 -9.61
N VAL A 92 -7.93 0.71 -10.21
CA VAL A 92 -8.48 1.62 -11.19
C VAL A 92 -8.13 1.12 -12.58
N LYS A 93 -9.13 0.78 -13.38
CA LYS A 93 -8.98 0.27 -14.76
C LYS A 93 -9.18 1.37 -15.80
N ALA A 94 -10.02 2.37 -15.50
CA ALA A 94 -10.23 3.52 -16.36
C ALA A 94 -10.61 4.76 -15.55
N PHE A 95 -10.15 5.95 -15.98
CA PHE A 95 -10.54 7.24 -15.43
C PHE A 95 -10.57 8.37 -16.47
N TYR A 96 -10.62 8.03 -17.76
CA TYR A 96 -10.48 8.98 -18.87
C TYR A 96 -11.75 9.74 -19.26
N CYS A 97 -12.85 9.42 -18.62
CA CYS A 97 -14.14 10.09 -18.83
C CYS A 97 -14.84 10.31 -17.49
N ASN A 98 -16.05 10.82 -17.52
CA ASN A 98 -16.82 11.10 -16.29
C ASN A 98 -17.22 9.85 -15.50
N MET A 99 -16.77 8.68 -15.91
CA MET A 99 -16.99 7.41 -15.21
C MET A 99 -15.66 6.74 -14.90
N TYR A 100 -15.50 6.36 -13.64
CA TYR A 100 -14.35 5.60 -13.18
C TYR A 100 -14.70 4.11 -13.16
N ASP A 101 -13.87 3.29 -13.80
CA ASP A 101 -13.95 1.84 -13.64
C ASP A 101 -12.99 1.44 -12.50
N THR A 102 -13.56 1.25 -11.31
CA THR A 102 -12.81 0.98 -10.10
C THR A 102 -13.41 -0.17 -9.32
N GLU A 103 -12.55 -1.03 -8.78
CA GLU A 103 -12.94 -2.14 -7.93
C GLU A 103 -12.16 -2.09 -6.62
N ASN A 104 -12.85 -2.31 -5.49
CA ASN A 104 -12.22 -2.37 -4.17
C ASN A 104 -12.05 -3.83 -3.76
N TYR A 105 -10.87 -4.15 -3.25
CA TYR A 105 -10.49 -5.47 -2.79
C TYR A 105 -10.03 -5.45 -1.34
N LEU A 106 -10.18 -6.58 -0.67
CA LEU A 106 -9.66 -6.84 0.66
C LEU A 106 -8.80 -8.10 0.62
N VAL A 107 -7.60 -8.02 1.17
CA VAL A 107 -6.78 -9.18 1.52
C VAL A 107 -6.41 -9.13 2.99
N THR A 108 -6.19 -10.30 3.58
CA THR A 108 -5.82 -10.43 4.99
C THR A 108 -4.59 -11.29 5.16
N ALA A 109 -3.82 -11.03 6.24
CA ALA A 109 -2.67 -11.83 6.63
C ALA A 109 -2.48 -11.78 8.15
N GLN A 110 -1.93 -12.84 8.72
CA GLN A 110 -1.53 -12.87 10.15
C GLN A 110 -0.13 -12.32 10.36
N ASP A 111 0.68 -12.30 9.30
CA ASP A 111 2.05 -11.79 9.29
C ASP A 111 2.28 -10.94 8.02
N ILE A 112 3.28 -10.00 8.06
CA ILE A 112 3.50 -9.00 7.03
C ILE A 112 5.00 -8.73 6.80
#